data_e48e8118501485fb62e963d2b86d6f1f
#
_entry.id   e48e8118501485fb62e963d2b86d6f1f
#
_cell.length_a   1.000
_cell.length_b   1.000
_cell.length_c   1.000
_cell.angle_alpha   90.00
_cell.angle_beta   90.00
_cell.angle_gamma   90.00
#
_symmetry.space_group_name_H-M   'P 1'
#
loop_
_entity.id
_entity.type
_entity.pdbx_description
1 polymer ?
#
loop_
_entity_poly.entity_id
_entity_poly.type
_entity_poly.pdbx_seq_one_letter_code
_entity_poly.pdbx_strand_id
1 'polypeptide(L)'
;MDSIIDLIGRAQQDDGYLYEAHTTGVSANHEHWGGAGMGDRPYSWVVHSHELYNMGHMYEGAVAYWQATGKDKWLRIAEKNARHINHVFFEGDPAYNGGKPVNQAPGHEEIELALVKLFHATGDTLYLNMAKRFIDIRGVTYRPDGDGVMSPSYAQQHLPVRQQTKAVGHAVRATYLYSGMADVMAQTGDTTLRPALDSIWTNIVDTRMHITGGLGAVHGIEGFGPEYLLPNKEAYNETCAAVGNVMFNYRMFMAEKDARYIDVAEVALYNNVLAGVSLSGNRFFYVNPLETDSRQAFNQGVKGRSPWFGTACCPSNIARLIPQIPGMMYAYTDDDIYCTFYAGTSTVIPLKKGKVSLSQQTEYPFGETIRFEISPEGGSGRFALHLRIPTWTGTQFVPGRLYSYAGDSRAAWQLLVNGEEGKAVPEKGFVTVSRTWKRGDRVELRLPMPVRFNRALPQVEADRGRLCVTRGPLVYCAEAV
;
A
#
# COMPACT_ATOMS: atom_id res chain seq x y z
N MET A 1 -22.15 11.57 -7.85
CA MET A 1 -21.45 10.35 -8.32
C MET A 1 -22.19 9.70 -9.48
N ASP A 2 -23.51 9.41 -9.36
CA ASP A 2 -24.29 8.72 -10.43
C ASP A 2 -24.17 9.38 -11.81
N SER A 3 -24.28 10.73 -11.87
CA SER A 3 -24.13 11.48 -13.12
C SER A 3 -22.74 11.30 -13.78
N ILE A 4 -21.68 11.17 -12.97
CA ILE A 4 -20.32 10.90 -13.50
C ILE A 4 -20.24 9.46 -14.03
N ILE A 5 -20.83 8.50 -13.31
CA ILE A 5 -20.90 7.11 -13.76
C ILE A 5 -21.68 6.98 -15.07
N ASP A 6 -22.75 7.79 -15.23
CA ASP A 6 -23.52 7.85 -16.50
C ASP A 6 -22.66 8.39 -17.65
N LEU A 7 -21.80 9.38 -17.40
CA LEU A 7 -20.87 9.89 -18.40
C LEU A 7 -19.83 8.84 -18.79
N ILE A 8 -19.22 8.16 -17.79
CA ILE A 8 -18.25 7.07 -18.02
C ILE A 8 -18.90 5.97 -18.88
N GLY A 9 -20.13 5.54 -18.50
CA GLY A 9 -20.85 4.50 -19.27
C GLY A 9 -21.18 4.89 -20.70
N ARG A 10 -21.42 6.18 -20.98
CA ARG A 10 -21.64 6.67 -22.36
C ARG A 10 -20.34 6.82 -23.15
N ALA A 11 -19.21 7.04 -22.46
CA ALA A 11 -17.90 7.12 -23.11
C ALA A 11 -17.33 5.73 -23.46
N GLN A 12 -17.80 4.67 -22.79
CA GLN A 12 -17.35 3.31 -23.05
C GLN A 12 -17.80 2.84 -24.42
N GLN A 13 -16.87 2.36 -25.24
CA GLN A 13 -17.14 1.84 -26.58
C GLN A 13 -17.90 0.50 -26.54
N ASP A 14 -18.46 0.11 -27.66
CA ASP A 14 -19.30 -1.11 -27.79
C ASP A 14 -18.50 -2.38 -27.42
N ASP A 15 -17.21 -2.42 -27.76
CA ASP A 15 -16.31 -3.53 -27.43
C ASP A 15 -15.85 -3.52 -25.95
N GLY A 16 -16.09 -2.43 -25.22
CA GLY A 16 -15.68 -2.26 -23.82
C GLY A 16 -14.47 -1.37 -23.61
N TYR A 17 -13.79 -0.91 -24.67
CA TYR A 17 -12.67 0.02 -24.54
C TYR A 17 -13.10 1.33 -23.85
N LEU A 18 -12.24 1.88 -23.03
CA LEU A 18 -12.52 3.10 -22.26
C LEU A 18 -11.21 3.82 -21.93
N TYR A 19 -10.77 4.69 -22.85
CA TYR A 19 -9.66 5.60 -22.62
C TYR A 19 -9.80 6.81 -23.53
N GLU A 20 -10.23 7.92 -22.97
CA GLU A 20 -10.67 9.10 -23.73
C GLU A 20 -9.56 9.75 -24.54
N ALA A 21 -8.29 9.64 -24.13
CA ALA A 21 -7.16 10.24 -24.85
C ALA A 21 -7.06 9.73 -26.29
N HIS A 22 -7.29 8.44 -26.54
CA HIS A 22 -7.33 7.88 -27.89
C HIS A 22 -8.65 8.21 -28.60
N THR A 23 -9.77 8.16 -27.90
CA THR A 23 -11.11 8.39 -28.47
C THR A 23 -11.30 9.85 -28.92
N THR A 24 -10.72 10.80 -28.19
CA THR A 24 -10.80 12.24 -28.51
C THR A 24 -9.69 12.74 -29.42
N GLY A 25 -8.73 11.88 -29.78
CA GLY A 25 -7.57 12.24 -30.59
C GLY A 25 -6.47 13.02 -29.87
N VAL A 26 -6.60 13.21 -28.54
CA VAL A 26 -5.57 13.91 -27.75
C VAL A 26 -4.25 13.16 -27.75
N SER A 27 -4.27 11.82 -27.85
CA SER A 27 -3.08 10.99 -27.94
C SER A 27 -2.22 11.26 -29.19
N ALA A 28 -2.80 11.83 -30.26
CA ALA A 28 -2.05 12.22 -31.45
C ALA A 28 -1.26 13.51 -31.26
N ASN A 29 -1.51 14.26 -30.20
CA ASN A 29 -0.82 15.52 -29.90
C ASN A 29 0.35 15.27 -28.92
N HIS A 30 1.51 15.00 -29.49
CA HIS A 30 2.72 14.63 -28.74
C HIS A 30 3.36 15.77 -27.94
N GLU A 31 2.87 17.00 -28.04
CA GLU A 31 3.51 18.18 -27.41
C GLU A 31 3.50 18.14 -25.88
N HIS A 32 2.54 17.48 -25.28
CA HIS A 32 2.36 17.51 -23.82
C HIS A 32 3.33 16.62 -23.02
N TRP A 33 3.92 15.59 -23.64
CA TRP A 33 4.78 14.61 -22.97
C TRP A 33 6.06 14.27 -23.76
N GLY A 34 6.51 15.17 -24.62
CA GLY A 34 7.72 14.95 -25.39
C GLY A 34 7.69 13.72 -26.30
N GLY A 35 6.52 13.36 -26.79
CA GLY A 35 6.31 12.18 -27.64
C GLY A 35 6.26 10.84 -26.87
N ALA A 36 6.37 10.86 -25.56
CA ALA A 36 6.65 9.68 -24.76
C ALA A 36 5.44 9.11 -23.98
N GLY A 37 4.21 9.47 -24.24
CA GLY A 37 3.22 9.17 -23.22
C GLY A 37 2.15 8.14 -23.55
N MET A 38 1.60 8.10 -24.75
CA MET A 38 0.32 7.39 -24.94
C MET A 38 0.27 6.42 -26.12
N GLY A 39 1.27 6.46 -27.02
CA GLY A 39 1.19 5.77 -28.29
C GLY A 39 0.24 6.45 -29.28
N ASP A 40 0.15 5.91 -30.50
CA ASP A 40 -0.64 6.46 -31.61
C ASP A 40 -2.05 5.85 -31.72
N ARG A 41 -2.30 4.76 -31.02
CA ARG A 41 -3.57 4.01 -31.03
C ARG A 41 -3.72 3.20 -29.74
N PRO A 42 -4.92 2.68 -29.45
CA PRO A 42 -5.17 1.86 -28.26
C PRO A 42 -4.14 0.74 -28.11
N TYR A 43 -3.57 0.65 -26.90
CA TYR A 43 -2.58 -0.35 -26.46
C TYR A 43 -1.29 -0.43 -27.29
N SER A 44 -0.97 0.61 -28.07
CA SER A 44 0.25 0.62 -28.90
C SER A 44 1.54 0.87 -28.07
N TRP A 45 1.41 1.44 -26.87
CA TRP A 45 2.55 1.70 -26.01
C TRP A 45 2.27 1.38 -24.53
N VAL A 46 1.98 0.12 -24.25
CA VAL A 46 1.55 -0.39 -22.92
C VAL A 46 2.51 0.00 -21.80
N VAL A 47 3.82 0.12 -22.08
CA VAL A 47 4.85 0.47 -21.10
C VAL A 47 4.69 1.89 -20.52
N HIS A 48 4.07 2.81 -21.27
CA HIS A 48 3.99 4.22 -20.85
C HIS A 48 2.58 4.82 -20.91
N SER A 49 1.63 4.20 -21.61
CA SER A 49 0.32 4.82 -21.90
C SER A 49 -0.58 5.04 -20.69
N HIS A 50 -0.34 4.41 -19.57
CA HIS A 50 -1.19 4.43 -18.37
C HIS A 50 -2.64 3.94 -18.60
N GLU A 51 -2.97 3.36 -19.77
CA GLU A 51 -4.31 2.86 -20.05
C GLU A 51 -4.76 1.85 -19.00
N LEU A 52 -3.95 0.81 -18.76
CA LEU A 52 -4.28 -0.23 -17.78
C LEU A 52 -4.23 0.29 -16.32
N TYR A 53 -3.35 1.25 -16.02
CA TYR A 53 -3.29 1.92 -14.72
C TYR A 53 -4.61 2.64 -14.41
N ASN A 54 -5.10 3.46 -15.35
CA ASN A 54 -6.37 4.17 -15.19
C ASN A 54 -7.55 3.20 -15.05
N MET A 55 -7.53 2.09 -15.80
CA MET A 55 -8.57 1.06 -15.69
C MET A 55 -8.52 0.35 -14.34
N GLY A 56 -7.33 0.08 -13.80
CA GLY A 56 -7.18 -0.45 -12.44
C GLY A 56 -7.83 0.44 -11.39
N HIS A 57 -7.53 1.73 -11.41
CA HIS A 57 -8.18 2.70 -10.51
C HIS A 57 -9.70 2.77 -10.70
N MET A 58 -10.17 2.69 -11.94
CA MET A 58 -11.59 2.65 -12.25
C MET A 58 -12.27 1.41 -11.67
N TYR A 59 -11.64 0.24 -11.72
CA TYR A 59 -12.17 -0.99 -11.10
C TYR A 59 -12.25 -0.88 -9.58
N GLU A 60 -11.22 -0.34 -8.94
CA GLU A 60 -11.27 -0.11 -7.50
C GLU A 60 -12.38 0.86 -7.09
N GLY A 61 -12.54 1.95 -7.84
CA GLY A 61 -13.62 2.91 -7.63
C GLY A 61 -14.99 2.28 -7.80
N ALA A 62 -15.17 1.44 -8.82
CA ALA A 62 -16.42 0.72 -9.10
C ALA A 62 -16.77 -0.28 -7.98
N VAL A 63 -15.80 -1.04 -7.48
CA VAL A 63 -15.98 -1.97 -6.36
C VAL A 63 -16.33 -1.20 -5.09
N ALA A 64 -15.60 -0.13 -4.76
CA ALA A 64 -15.86 0.69 -3.58
C ALA A 64 -17.27 1.32 -3.62
N TYR A 65 -17.68 1.82 -4.78
CA TYR A 65 -19.02 2.39 -4.97
C TYR A 65 -20.12 1.34 -4.79
N TRP A 66 -19.95 0.15 -5.38
CA TRP A 66 -20.87 -0.97 -5.22
C TRP A 66 -20.98 -1.41 -3.75
N GLN A 67 -19.86 -1.57 -3.05
CA GLN A 67 -19.83 -1.94 -1.64
C GLN A 67 -20.55 -0.92 -0.75
N ALA A 68 -20.38 0.38 -1.05
CA ALA A 68 -20.96 1.45 -0.25
C ALA A 68 -22.45 1.67 -0.52
N THR A 69 -22.94 1.38 -1.74
CA THR A 69 -24.28 1.79 -2.18
C THR A 69 -25.18 0.65 -2.63
N GLY A 70 -24.62 -0.53 -2.92
CA GLY A 70 -25.33 -1.64 -3.56
C GLY A 70 -25.63 -1.43 -5.05
N LYS A 71 -25.26 -0.27 -5.64
CA LYS A 71 -25.52 0.05 -7.06
C LYS A 71 -24.42 -0.54 -7.93
N ASP A 72 -24.79 -1.35 -8.92
CA ASP A 72 -23.87 -2.15 -9.74
C ASP A 72 -23.52 -1.55 -11.11
N LYS A 73 -24.08 -0.40 -11.48
CA LYS A 73 -23.87 0.20 -12.81
C LYS A 73 -22.40 0.40 -13.14
N TRP A 74 -21.63 0.97 -12.21
CA TRP A 74 -20.21 1.19 -12.43
C TRP A 74 -19.44 -0.13 -12.43
N LEU A 75 -19.82 -1.08 -11.58
CA LEU A 75 -19.25 -2.43 -11.58
C LEU A 75 -19.41 -3.11 -12.94
N ARG A 76 -20.60 -3.04 -13.58
CA ARG A 76 -20.82 -3.58 -14.93
C ARG A 76 -19.96 -2.91 -16.00
N ILE A 77 -19.71 -1.60 -15.90
CA ILE A 77 -18.78 -0.88 -16.79
C ILE A 77 -17.36 -1.44 -16.61
N ALA A 78 -16.93 -1.66 -15.36
CA ALA A 78 -15.63 -2.25 -15.04
C ALA A 78 -15.49 -3.67 -15.58
N GLU A 79 -16.51 -4.52 -15.39
CA GLU A 79 -16.53 -5.89 -15.91
C GLU A 79 -16.45 -5.94 -17.44
N LYS A 80 -17.23 -5.08 -18.14
CA LYS A 80 -17.21 -5.00 -19.60
C LYS A 80 -15.81 -4.61 -20.11
N ASN A 81 -15.17 -3.63 -19.47
CA ASN A 81 -13.81 -3.23 -19.81
C ASN A 81 -12.77 -4.32 -19.49
N ALA A 82 -12.88 -5.00 -18.33
CA ALA A 82 -11.96 -6.09 -17.97
C ALA A 82 -12.06 -7.26 -18.95
N ARG A 83 -13.26 -7.63 -19.41
CA ARG A 83 -13.45 -8.66 -20.44
C ARG A 83 -12.85 -8.24 -21.79
N HIS A 84 -13.00 -6.97 -22.17
CA HIS A 84 -12.34 -6.42 -23.35
C HIS A 84 -10.82 -6.53 -23.24
N ILE A 85 -10.23 -6.13 -22.09
CA ILE A 85 -8.79 -6.26 -21.87
C ILE A 85 -8.34 -7.73 -21.95
N ASN A 86 -9.10 -8.66 -21.35
CA ASN A 86 -8.79 -10.08 -21.47
C ASN A 86 -8.74 -10.53 -22.93
N HIS A 87 -9.74 -10.14 -23.71
CA HIS A 87 -9.84 -10.49 -25.12
C HIS A 87 -8.65 -9.94 -25.91
N VAL A 88 -8.34 -8.65 -25.79
CA VAL A 88 -7.25 -8.01 -26.53
C VAL A 88 -5.87 -8.49 -26.08
N PHE A 89 -5.65 -8.62 -24.78
CA PHE A 89 -4.31 -8.92 -24.23
C PHE A 89 -3.96 -10.40 -24.30
N PHE A 90 -4.93 -11.28 -24.17
CA PHE A 90 -4.66 -12.70 -23.94
C PHE A 90 -5.29 -13.66 -24.96
N GLU A 91 -6.30 -13.25 -25.71
CA GLU A 91 -6.95 -14.09 -26.71
C GLU A 91 -6.62 -13.63 -28.13
N GLY A 92 -6.56 -12.34 -28.35
CA GLY A 92 -6.31 -11.69 -29.64
C GLY A 92 -7.60 -11.19 -30.27
N ASP A 93 -7.58 -9.93 -30.76
CA ASP A 93 -8.71 -9.27 -31.39
C ASP A 93 -8.29 -8.69 -32.75
N PRO A 94 -9.02 -8.96 -33.85
CA PRO A 94 -8.69 -8.44 -35.18
C PRO A 94 -8.59 -6.91 -35.26
N ALA A 95 -9.31 -6.18 -34.43
CA ALA A 95 -9.24 -4.71 -34.34
C ALA A 95 -7.99 -4.17 -33.64
N TYR A 96 -7.27 -5.02 -32.91
CA TYR A 96 -6.12 -4.65 -32.11
C TYR A 96 -4.89 -5.52 -32.46
N ASN A 97 -3.70 -4.95 -32.42
CA ASN A 97 -2.41 -5.63 -32.57
C ASN A 97 -2.37 -6.65 -33.75
N GLY A 98 -3.10 -6.38 -34.84
CA GLY A 98 -3.17 -7.26 -36.01
C GLY A 98 -3.80 -8.63 -35.71
N GLY A 99 -4.70 -8.73 -34.76
CA GLY A 99 -5.39 -9.96 -34.36
C GLY A 99 -4.57 -10.86 -33.40
N LYS A 100 -3.40 -10.44 -33.00
CA LYS A 100 -2.55 -11.19 -32.05
C LYS A 100 -2.75 -10.64 -30.64
N PRO A 101 -2.68 -11.49 -29.58
CA PRO A 101 -2.66 -11.02 -28.21
C PRO A 101 -1.57 -9.96 -28.01
N VAL A 102 -1.88 -8.87 -27.31
CA VAL A 102 -0.88 -7.85 -26.96
C VAL A 102 0.19 -8.45 -26.05
N ASN A 103 -0.21 -9.25 -25.07
CA ASN A 103 0.64 -10.06 -24.21
C ASN A 103 1.81 -9.29 -23.59
N GLN A 104 1.58 -8.07 -23.15
CA GLN A 104 2.53 -7.21 -22.46
C GLN A 104 1.99 -6.82 -21.08
N ALA A 105 2.85 -6.80 -20.07
CA ALA A 105 2.51 -6.27 -18.77
C ALA A 105 2.48 -4.72 -18.81
N PRO A 106 1.57 -4.07 -18.06
CA PRO A 106 1.50 -2.61 -18.02
C PRO A 106 2.78 -2.00 -17.47
N GLY A 107 3.15 -0.86 -17.98
CA GLY A 107 4.30 -0.12 -17.47
C GLY A 107 4.05 0.46 -16.09
N HIS A 108 2.84 0.94 -15.80
CA HIS A 108 2.43 1.28 -14.43
C HIS A 108 1.46 0.21 -13.92
N GLU A 109 1.87 -0.42 -12.85
CA GLU A 109 1.11 -1.43 -12.14
C GLU A 109 -0.05 -0.78 -11.38
N GLU A 110 -1.15 -1.41 -11.32
CA GLU A 110 -2.38 -1.14 -10.58
C GLU A 110 -3.44 -2.18 -10.96
N ILE A 111 -3.50 -2.56 -12.25
CA ILE A 111 -4.57 -3.43 -12.74
C ILE A 111 -4.52 -4.80 -12.08
N GLU A 112 -3.35 -5.29 -11.70
CA GLU A 112 -3.16 -6.60 -11.07
C GLU A 112 -3.91 -6.68 -9.73
N LEU A 113 -3.72 -5.68 -8.87
CA LEU A 113 -4.39 -5.65 -7.56
C LEU A 113 -5.89 -5.29 -7.69
N ALA A 114 -6.24 -4.46 -8.69
CA ALA A 114 -7.62 -4.07 -8.94
C ALA A 114 -8.47 -5.23 -9.48
N LEU A 115 -7.88 -6.10 -10.33
CA LEU A 115 -8.53 -7.32 -10.82
C LEU A 115 -8.82 -8.31 -9.68
N VAL A 116 -7.93 -8.42 -8.69
CA VAL A 116 -8.22 -9.24 -7.49
C VAL A 116 -9.38 -8.66 -6.70
N LYS A 117 -9.49 -7.33 -6.55
CA LYS A 117 -10.67 -6.71 -5.94
C LYS A 117 -11.94 -6.96 -6.74
N LEU A 118 -11.86 -6.90 -8.06
CA LEU A 118 -12.99 -7.19 -8.95
C LEU A 118 -13.43 -8.66 -8.81
N PHE A 119 -12.48 -9.61 -8.71
CA PHE A 119 -12.75 -11.00 -8.38
C PHE A 119 -13.51 -11.14 -7.05
N HIS A 120 -13.05 -10.47 -5.98
CA HIS A 120 -13.75 -10.53 -4.70
C HIS A 120 -15.16 -9.95 -4.72
N ALA A 121 -15.40 -8.94 -5.54
CA ALA A 121 -16.72 -8.32 -5.67
C ALA A 121 -17.72 -9.17 -6.48
N THR A 122 -17.24 -9.89 -7.49
CA THR A 122 -18.08 -10.58 -8.47
C THR A 122 -18.09 -12.11 -8.33
N GLY A 123 -17.04 -12.68 -7.74
CA GLY A 123 -16.79 -14.13 -7.70
C GLY A 123 -16.29 -14.71 -9.03
N ASP A 124 -16.12 -13.89 -10.10
CA ASP A 124 -15.68 -14.36 -11.41
C ASP A 124 -14.16 -14.59 -11.43
N THR A 125 -13.76 -15.85 -11.52
CA THR A 125 -12.35 -16.28 -11.55
C THR A 125 -11.57 -15.78 -12.77
N LEU A 126 -12.25 -15.29 -13.82
CA LEU A 126 -11.60 -14.65 -14.96
C LEU A 126 -10.65 -13.54 -14.49
N TYR A 127 -11.12 -12.69 -13.59
CA TYR A 127 -10.33 -11.52 -13.12
C TYR A 127 -9.11 -11.93 -12.31
N LEU A 128 -9.23 -12.95 -11.46
CA LEU A 128 -8.07 -13.49 -10.74
C LEU A 128 -7.04 -14.12 -11.69
N ASN A 129 -7.51 -14.84 -12.72
CA ASN A 129 -6.66 -15.41 -13.75
C ASN A 129 -5.95 -14.33 -14.56
N MET A 130 -6.63 -13.22 -14.90
CA MET A 130 -6.02 -12.07 -15.59
C MET A 130 -4.92 -11.44 -14.72
N ALA A 131 -5.20 -11.20 -13.43
CA ALA A 131 -4.20 -10.65 -12.50
C ALA A 131 -2.95 -11.52 -12.47
N LYS A 132 -3.13 -12.83 -12.33
CA LYS A 132 -2.03 -13.80 -12.36
C LYS A 132 -1.26 -13.75 -13.68
N ARG A 133 -1.95 -13.69 -14.83
CA ARG A 133 -1.30 -13.61 -16.15
C ARG A 133 -0.46 -12.36 -16.32
N PHE A 134 -0.93 -11.18 -15.90
CA PHE A 134 -0.14 -9.95 -15.94
C PHE A 134 1.13 -10.06 -15.09
N ILE A 135 1.08 -10.68 -13.91
CA ILE A 135 2.24 -10.96 -13.07
C ILE A 135 3.19 -11.97 -13.76
N ASP A 136 2.66 -13.05 -14.33
CA ASP A 136 3.46 -14.12 -14.93
C ASP A 136 4.23 -13.66 -16.18
N ILE A 137 3.66 -12.73 -16.96
CA ILE A 137 4.30 -12.22 -18.19
C ILE A 137 5.26 -11.06 -17.94
N ARG A 138 5.23 -10.43 -16.75
CA ARG A 138 6.12 -9.30 -16.44
C ARG A 138 7.58 -9.70 -16.44
N GLY A 139 8.38 -8.96 -17.25
CA GLY A 139 9.80 -9.25 -17.47
C GLY A 139 10.07 -10.53 -18.26
N VAL A 140 9.03 -11.14 -18.86
CA VAL A 140 9.12 -12.35 -19.70
C VAL A 140 8.83 -12.04 -21.16
N THR A 141 7.63 -11.53 -21.48
CA THR A 141 7.15 -11.34 -22.85
C THR A 141 7.67 -10.07 -23.50
N TYR A 142 7.93 -9.05 -22.69
CA TYR A 142 8.46 -7.76 -23.14
C TYR A 142 9.41 -7.19 -22.09
N ARG A 143 10.53 -6.64 -22.56
CA ARG A 143 11.47 -5.85 -21.75
C ARG A 143 11.80 -4.59 -22.53
N PRO A 144 11.56 -3.39 -21.95
CA PRO A 144 12.04 -2.15 -22.57
C PRO A 144 13.57 -2.17 -22.66
N ASP A 145 14.13 -1.48 -23.66
CA ASP A 145 15.57 -1.32 -23.86
C ASP A 145 15.89 0.17 -23.79
N GLY A 146 16.67 0.59 -22.81
CA GLY A 146 17.02 1.98 -22.59
C GLY A 146 17.42 2.29 -21.16
N ASP A 147 17.61 3.58 -20.87
CA ASP A 147 18.05 4.12 -19.58
C ASP A 147 16.96 4.94 -18.89
N GLY A 148 17.13 5.21 -17.61
CA GLY A 148 16.21 6.04 -16.83
C GLY A 148 14.78 5.47 -16.82
N VAL A 149 13.81 6.28 -17.23
CA VAL A 149 12.40 5.86 -17.34
C VAL A 149 12.12 4.86 -18.45
N MET A 150 13.07 4.68 -19.37
CA MET A 150 13.03 3.67 -20.44
C MET A 150 13.74 2.37 -20.03
N SER A 151 14.38 2.31 -18.87
CA SER A 151 15.09 1.11 -18.44
C SER A 151 14.14 -0.04 -18.09
N PRO A 152 14.56 -1.30 -18.27
CA PRO A 152 13.77 -2.46 -17.84
C PRO A 152 13.45 -2.44 -16.34
N SER A 153 14.31 -1.83 -15.53
CA SER A 153 14.12 -1.73 -14.08
C SER A 153 13.03 -0.74 -13.69
N TYR A 154 12.76 0.27 -14.51
CA TYR A 154 11.83 1.36 -14.17
C TYR A 154 10.43 0.85 -13.81
N ALA A 155 9.89 -0.07 -14.61
CA ALA A 155 8.60 -0.73 -14.41
C ALA A 155 8.76 -2.21 -14.00
N GLN A 156 9.81 -2.55 -13.26
CA GLN A 156 10.09 -3.88 -12.71
C GLN A 156 10.05 -5.01 -13.76
N GLN A 157 10.47 -4.72 -15.01
CA GLN A 157 10.52 -5.70 -16.12
C GLN A 157 11.93 -6.23 -16.41
N HIS A 158 12.92 -5.95 -15.52
CA HIS A 158 14.31 -6.37 -15.66
C HIS A 158 14.50 -7.88 -15.54
N LEU A 159 13.66 -8.56 -14.78
CA LEU A 159 13.62 -10.01 -14.56
C LEU A 159 12.18 -10.49 -14.44
N PRO A 160 11.89 -11.77 -14.73
CA PRO A 160 10.65 -12.40 -14.31
C PRO A 160 10.42 -12.19 -12.81
N VAL A 161 9.19 -11.92 -12.40
CA VAL A 161 8.89 -11.50 -11.01
C VAL A 161 9.39 -12.49 -9.95
N ARG A 162 9.38 -13.79 -10.24
CA ARG A 162 9.85 -14.84 -9.32
C ARG A 162 11.36 -14.89 -9.15
N GLN A 163 12.11 -14.17 -9.99
CA GLN A 163 13.58 -14.05 -9.92
C GLN A 163 14.02 -12.71 -9.31
N GLN A 164 13.09 -11.81 -9.04
CA GLN A 164 13.39 -10.52 -8.45
C GLN A 164 13.69 -10.66 -6.95
N THR A 165 14.78 -10.06 -6.51
CA THR A 165 15.23 -10.13 -5.10
C THR A 165 15.46 -8.76 -4.48
N LYS A 166 15.37 -7.69 -5.29
CA LYS A 166 15.62 -6.30 -4.88
C LYS A 166 14.51 -5.39 -5.38
N ALA A 167 14.18 -4.38 -4.58
CA ALA A 167 13.32 -3.30 -5.03
C ALA A 167 14.10 -2.37 -5.96
N VAL A 168 13.59 -2.11 -7.16
CA VAL A 168 14.24 -1.30 -8.19
C VAL A 168 13.23 -0.42 -8.91
N GLY A 169 13.72 0.59 -9.61
CA GLY A 169 12.92 1.45 -10.48
C GLY A 169 11.98 2.38 -9.71
N HIS A 170 10.87 2.74 -10.33
CA HIS A 170 9.90 3.66 -9.77
C HIS A 170 9.20 3.05 -8.54
N ALA A 171 9.20 3.79 -7.43
CA ALA A 171 8.80 3.22 -6.14
C ALA A 171 7.29 2.92 -6.03
N VAL A 172 6.44 3.74 -6.64
CA VAL A 172 4.98 3.50 -6.66
C VAL A 172 4.65 2.26 -7.48
N ARG A 173 5.19 2.18 -8.71
CA ARG A 173 5.02 1.00 -9.58
C ARG A 173 5.43 -0.28 -8.86
N ALA A 174 6.58 -0.27 -8.23
CA ALA A 174 7.11 -1.40 -7.47
C ALA A 174 6.16 -1.85 -6.35
N THR A 175 5.73 -0.93 -5.49
CA THR A 175 4.85 -1.27 -4.36
C THR A 175 3.47 -1.76 -4.79
N TYR A 176 2.97 -1.29 -5.93
CA TYR A 176 1.72 -1.78 -6.50
C TYR A 176 1.88 -3.18 -7.09
N LEU A 177 2.97 -3.44 -7.82
CA LEU A 177 3.31 -4.80 -8.27
C LEU A 177 3.38 -5.78 -7.10
N TYR A 178 4.14 -5.42 -6.06
CA TYR A 178 4.32 -6.30 -4.89
C TYR A 178 2.99 -6.54 -4.15
N SER A 179 2.11 -5.53 -4.13
CA SER A 179 0.73 -5.68 -3.63
C SER A 179 -0.06 -6.69 -4.47
N GLY A 180 -0.03 -6.58 -5.78
CA GLY A 180 -0.70 -7.53 -6.69
C GLY A 180 -0.12 -8.94 -6.59
N MET A 181 1.21 -9.08 -6.47
CA MET A 181 1.87 -10.37 -6.26
C MET A 181 1.42 -11.04 -4.95
N ALA A 182 1.33 -10.28 -3.85
CA ALA A 182 0.88 -10.77 -2.55
C ALA A 182 -0.61 -11.20 -2.59
N ASP A 183 -1.46 -10.40 -3.25
CA ASP A 183 -2.87 -10.73 -3.45
C ASP A 183 -3.05 -12.02 -4.26
N VAL A 184 -2.36 -12.13 -5.41
CA VAL A 184 -2.42 -13.33 -6.26
C VAL A 184 -1.88 -14.56 -5.52
N MET A 185 -0.77 -14.44 -4.80
CA MET A 185 -0.23 -15.52 -3.97
C MET A 185 -1.26 -16.01 -2.95
N ALA A 186 -1.89 -15.09 -2.24
CA ALA A 186 -2.88 -15.42 -1.21
C ALA A 186 -4.14 -16.06 -1.78
N GLN A 187 -4.63 -15.60 -2.94
CA GLN A 187 -5.89 -16.06 -3.52
C GLN A 187 -5.74 -17.35 -4.34
N THR A 188 -4.60 -17.56 -4.98
CA THR A 188 -4.37 -18.74 -5.82
C THR A 188 -3.63 -19.87 -5.09
N GLY A 189 -3.02 -19.58 -3.95
CA GLY A 189 -2.10 -20.51 -3.28
C GLY A 189 -0.75 -20.68 -4.00
N ASP A 190 -0.42 -19.83 -4.97
CA ASP A 190 0.85 -19.89 -5.70
C ASP A 190 2.02 -19.43 -4.84
N THR A 191 2.51 -20.31 -3.99
CA THR A 191 3.64 -20.04 -3.08
C THR A 191 4.97 -19.80 -3.79
N THR A 192 5.05 -19.98 -5.13
CA THR A 192 6.28 -19.70 -5.90
C THR A 192 6.65 -18.21 -5.95
N LEU A 193 5.70 -17.31 -5.63
CA LEU A 193 5.92 -15.88 -5.50
C LEU A 193 6.58 -15.48 -4.17
N ARG A 194 6.44 -16.32 -3.13
CA ARG A 194 6.89 -16.02 -1.76
C ARG A 194 8.39 -15.69 -1.66
N PRO A 195 9.34 -16.47 -2.23
CA PRO A 195 10.76 -16.17 -2.10
C PRO A 195 11.14 -14.79 -2.67
N ALA A 196 10.50 -14.37 -3.77
CA ALA A 196 10.70 -13.06 -4.35
C ALA A 196 10.14 -11.95 -3.43
N LEU A 197 8.92 -12.09 -2.96
CA LEU A 197 8.28 -11.12 -2.04
C LEU A 197 9.07 -10.98 -0.73
N ASP A 198 9.51 -12.07 -0.11
CA ASP A 198 10.32 -12.04 1.12
C ASP A 198 11.67 -11.36 0.90
N SER A 199 12.34 -11.67 -0.22
CA SER A 199 13.63 -11.07 -0.57
C SER A 199 13.49 -9.57 -0.84
N ILE A 200 12.48 -9.16 -1.60
CA ILE A 200 12.20 -7.77 -1.92
C ILE A 200 11.84 -6.99 -0.65
N TRP A 201 10.96 -7.53 0.19
CA TRP A 201 10.57 -6.90 1.44
C TRP A 201 11.79 -6.69 2.36
N THR A 202 12.62 -7.72 2.51
CA THR A 202 13.87 -7.63 3.29
C THR A 202 14.81 -6.58 2.71
N ASN A 203 14.96 -6.53 1.37
CA ASN A 203 15.77 -5.51 0.71
C ASN A 203 15.24 -4.09 0.98
N ILE A 204 13.92 -3.89 0.99
CA ILE A 204 13.31 -2.60 1.30
C ILE A 204 13.65 -2.19 2.73
N VAL A 205 13.30 -2.99 3.72
CA VAL A 205 13.41 -2.60 5.14
C VAL A 205 14.85 -2.55 5.64
N ASP A 206 15.75 -3.33 5.04
CA ASP A 206 17.16 -3.40 5.42
C ASP A 206 18.06 -2.38 4.70
N THR A 207 17.61 -1.81 3.54
CA THR A 207 18.53 -1.01 2.71
C THR A 207 17.91 0.18 1.97
N ARG A 208 16.56 0.31 1.87
CA ARG A 208 15.94 1.26 0.94
C ARG A 208 14.79 2.08 1.52
N MET A 209 14.44 1.89 2.78
CA MET A 209 13.33 2.57 3.44
C MET A 209 13.84 3.68 4.34
N HIS A 210 13.37 4.91 4.15
CA HIS A 210 13.61 5.99 5.10
C HIS A 210 12.95 5.70 6.45
N ILE A 211 13.46 6.27 7.51
CA ILE A 211 12.94 6.03 8.87
C ILE A 211 11.47 6.39 9.03
N THR A 212 10.94 7.24 8.19
CA THR A 212 9.52 7.61 8.10
C THR A 212 8.65 6.54 7.43
N GLY A 213 9.22 5.42 6.98
CA GLY A 213 8.52 4.43 6.16
C GLY A 213 8.36 4.82 4.70
N GLY A 214 8.92 5.97 4.31
CA GLY A 214 8.88 6.46 2.93
C GLY A 214 9.88 5.74 2.03
N LEU A 215 9.58 5.74 0.74
CA LEU A 215 10.34 5.04 -0.31
C LEU A 215 10.65 5.99 -1.48
N GLY A 216 11.78 5.73 -2.14
CA GLY A 216 12.21 6.48 -3.31
C GLY A 216 13.24 7.57 -2.98
N ALA A 217 14.51 7.31 -3.28
CA ALA A 217 15.62 8.21 -3.00
C ALA A 217 15.92 9.14 -4.17
N VAL A 218 15.57 8.75 -5.41
CA VAL A 218 16.06 9.36 -6.65
C VAL A 218 14.94 10.07 -7.42
N HIS A 219 15.12 11.37 -7.69
CA HIS A 219 14.16 12.20 -8.41
C HIS A 219 13.97 11.77 -9.87
N GLY A 220 15.06 11.50 -10.60
CA GLY A 220 15.00 11.28 -12.06
C GLY A 220 14.17 10.09 -12.52
N ILE A 221 13.98 9.10 -11.64
CA ILE A 221 13.14 7.92 -11.89
C ILE A 221 12.03 7.79 -10.85
N GLU A 222 11.85 8.77 -9.98
CA GLU A 222 10.87 8.75 -8.87
C GLU A 222 10.95 7.46 -8.06
N GLY A 223 12.17 6.99 -7.78
CA GLY A 223 12.33 5.60 -7.37
C GLY A 223 13.54 5.27 -6.51
N PHE A 224 13.79 3.98 -6.44
CA PHE A 224 14.87 3.42 -5.64
C PHE A 224 16.24 3.73 -6.24
N GLY A 225 17.15 4.21 -5.40
CA GLY A 225 18.57 4.30 -5.69
C GLY A 225 19.32 3.01 -5.39
N PRO A 226 20.65 3.01 -5.38
CA PRO A 226 21.47 1.95 -4.82
C PRO A 226 21.12 1.64 -3.36
N GLU A 227 21.49 0.46 -2.87
CA GLU A 227 21.33 0.11 -1.46
C GLU A 227 22.02 1.14 -0.56
N TYR A 228 21.36 1.51 0.54
CA TYR A 228 21.79 2.53 1.51
C TYR A 228 21.87 3.97 0.98
N LEU A 229 21.46 4.24 -0.26
CA LEU A 229 21.27 5.60 -0.74
C LEU A 229 19.93 6.14 -0.19
N LEU A 230 20.01 6.81 0.94
CA LEU A 230 18.87 7.40 1.65
C LEU A 230 19.17 8.86 2.01
N PRO A 231 19.17 9.77 1.02
CA PRO A 231 19.40 11.19 1.26
C PRO A 231 18.29 11.79 2.10
N ASN A 232 18.55 12.89 2.80
CA ASN A 232 17.55 13.60 3.59
C ASN A 232 16.90 14.74 2.81
N LYS A 233 17.70 15.68 2.36
CA LYS A 233 17.23 16.88 1.64
C LYS A 233 16.82 16.60 0.20
N GLU A 234 17.54 15.72 -0.45
CA GLU A 234 17.35 15.32 -1.85
C GLU A 234 16.46 14.09 -1.99
N ALA A 235 15.86 13.59 -0.92
CA ALA A 235 14.93 12.46 -0.98
C ALA A 235 13.70 12.82 -1.81
N TYR A 236 13.37 12.00 -2.81
CA TYR A 236 12.09 12.13 -3.51
C TYR A 236 10.94 11.74 -2.60
N ASN A 237 11.01 10.53 -2.06
CA ASN A 237 10.16 10.05 -0.97
C ASN A 237 8.67 10.35 -1.20
N GLU A 238 8.17 9.91 -2.35
CA GLU A 238 6.84 10.24 -2.84
C GLU A 238 5.73 9.75 -1.90
N THR A 239 4.74 10.59 -1.67
CA THR A 239 3.57 10.23 -0.85
C THR A 239 2.83 9.01 -1.41
N CYS A 240 2.71 8.86 -2.76
CA CYS A 240 2.13 7.65 -3.36
C CYS A 240 2.92 6.39 -3.04
N ALA A 241 4.26 6.48 -2.98
CA ALA A 241 5.09 5.34 -2.63
C ALA A 241 4.87 4.89 -1.17
N ALA A 242 4.62 5.85 -0.27
CA ALA A 242 4.23 5.53 1.10
C ALA A 242 2.84 4.87 1.18
N VAL A 243 1.87 5.36 0.40
CA VAL A 243 0.56 4.70 0.26
C VAL A 243 0.73 3.27 -0.25
N GLY A 244 1.52 3.07 -1.30
CA GLY A 244 1.83 1.74 -1.83
C GLY A 244 2.54 0.84 -0.82
N ASN A 245 3.43 1.40 0.02
CA ASN A 245 4.11 0.67 1.09
C ASN A 245 3.12 0.19 2.16
N VAL A 246 2.14 1.02 2.56
CA VAL A 246 1.05 0.58 3.44
C VAL A 246 0.25 -0.56 2.81
N MET A 247 -0.12 -0.41 1.54
CA MET A 247 -0.91 -1.42 0.80
C MET A 247 -0.18 -2.74 0.66
N PHE A 248 1.11 -2.73 0.30
CA PHE A 248 1.94 -3.91 0.17
C PHE A 248 2.09 -4.65 1.51
N ASN A 249 2.45 -3.91 2.56
CA ASN A 249 2.65 -4.51 3.87
C ASN A 249 1.35 -5.08 4.46
N TYR A 250 0.21 -4.41 4.28
CA TYR A 250 -1.06 -4.96 4.73
C TYR A 250 -1.41 -6.28 4.03
N ARG A 251 -1.13 -6.39 2.73
CA ARG A 251 -1.35 -7.63 1.97
C ARG A 251 -0.41 -8.77 2.37
N MET A 252 0.84 -8.44 2.64
CA MET A 252 1.79 -9.41 3.20
C MET A 252 1.32 -9.90 4.59
N PHE A 253 0.79 -9.01 5.43
CA PHE A 253 0.18 -9.40 6.69
C PHE A 253 -1.02 -10.35 6.48
N MET A 254 -1.91 -10.04 5.55
CA MET A 254 -3.06 -10.90 5.24
C MET A 254 -2.64 -12.31 4.79
N ALA A 255 -1.53 -12.43 4.08
CA ALA A 255 -0.97 -13.70 3.64
C ALA A 255 -0.24 -14.47 4.76
N GLU A 256 0.54 -13.76 5.62
CA GLU A 256 1.50 -14.38 6.55
C GLU A 256 1.10 -14.31 8.02
N LYS A 257 0.16 -13.43 8.38
CA LYS A 257 -0.25 -13.14 9.77
C LYS A 257 0.93 -12.79 10.69
N ASP A 258 1.88 -12.00 10.17
CA ASP A 258 3.06 -11.55 10.91
C ASP A 258 2.97 -10.02 11.12
N ALA A 259 3.05 -9.58 12.38
CA ALA A 259 2.93 -8.18 12.77
C ALA A 259 4.01 -7.28 12.19
N ARG A 260 5.18 -7.82 11.82
CA ARG A 260 6.28 -7.03 11.23
C ARG A 260 5.83 -6.21 10.02
N TYR A 261 4.90 -6.72 9.25
CA TYR A 261 4.34 -6.01 8.10
C TYR A 261 3.45 -4.84 8.54
N ILE A 262 2.62 -5.04 9.56
CA ILE A 262 1.79 -3.95 10.10
C ILE A 262 2.66 -2.87 10.76
N ASP A 263 3.78 -3.23 11.38
CA ASP A 263 4.71 -2.26 11.97
C ASP A 263 5.30 -1.32 10.91
N VAL A 264 5.68 -1.85 9.74
CA VAL A 264 6.11 -1.02 8.59
C VAL A 264 4.96 -0.18 8.05
N ALA A 265 3.77 -0.79 7.87
CA ALA A 265 2.58 -0.07 7.40
C ALA A 265 2.19 1.08 8.33
N GLU A 266 2.25 0.88 9.64
CA GLU A 266 1.95 1.90 10.65
C GLU A 266 2.92 3.08 10.59
N VAL A 267 4.22 2.79 10.53
CA VAL A 267 5.25 3.84 10.43
C VAL A 267 5.09 4.64 9.13
N ALA A 268 4.87 3.99 8.01
CA ALA A 268 4.61 4.64 6.73
C ALA A 268 3.32 5.48 6.76
N LEU A 269 2.25 4.96 7.36
CA LEU A 269 0.98 5.66 7.49
C LEU A 269 1.14 6.95 8.30
N TYR A 270 1.68 6.88 9.51
CA TYR A 270 1.77 8.06 10.38
C TYR A 270 2.81 9.09 9.90
N ASN A 271 3.95 8.65 9.41
CA ASN A 271 5.10 9.54 9.22
C ASN A 271 5.34 9.96 7.76
N ASN A 272 4.66 9.35 6.79
CA ASN A 272 4.77 9.78 5.39
C ASN A 272 3.41 10.02 4.75
N VAL A 273 2.45 9.08 4.83
CA VAL A 273 1.12 9.28 4.23
C VAL A 273 0.39 10.45 4.88
N LEU A 274 0.24 10.45 6.22
CA LEU A 274 -0.44 11.53 6.94
C LEU A 274 0.37 12.82 6.93
N ALA A 275 1.70 12.76 6.92
CA ALA A 275 2.53 13.94 6.66
C ALA A 275 2.32 14.50 5.24
N GLY A 276 1.86 13.69 4.30
CA GLY A 276 1.53 14.10 2.94
C GLY A 276 0.33 15.04 2.83
N VAL A 277 -0.49 15.21 3.88
CA VAL A 277 -1.66 16.09 3.90
C VAL A 277 -1.56 17.12 5.02
N SER A 278 -2.02 18.35 4.76
CA SER A 278 -2.07 19.40 5.79
C SER A 278 -3.14 19.12 6.83
N LEU A 279 -3.00 19.69 8.03
CA LEU A 279 -4.03 19.62 9.08
C LEU A 279 -5.38 20.19 8.63
N SER A 280 -5.38 21.15 7.70
CA SER A 280 -6.61 21.67 7.06
C SER A 280 -7.21 20.74 6.00
N GLY A 281 -6.52 19.64 5.62
CA GLY A 281 -7.00 18.64 4.67
C GLY A 281 -6.99 19.04 3.19
N ASN A 282 -6.48 20.23 2.84
CA ASN A 282 -6.61 20.82 1.50
C ASN A 282 -5.28 21.16 0.81
N ARG A 283 -4.15 20.72 1.37
CA ARG A 283 -2.82 20.89 0.79
C ARG A 283 -2.00 19.62 0.97
N PHE A 284 -1.14 19.32 0.00
CA PHE A 284 -0.50 18.02 -0.12
C PHE A 284 1.00 18.14 -0.41
N PHE A 285 1.78 17.17 0.05
CA PHE A 285 3.08 16.85 -0.49
C PHE A 285 2.95 15.80 -1.60
N TYR A 286 3.62 16.04 -2.71
CA TYR A 286 3.99 15.03 -3.69
C TYR A 286 5.33 14.43 -3.26
N VAL A 287 6.37 15.25 -3.25
CA VAL A 287 7.70 14.95 -2.73
C VAL A 287 7.74 15.32 -1.24
N ASN A 288 8.26 14.43 -0.40
CA ASN A 288 8.27 14.58 1.04
C ASN A 288 9.67 14.29 1.62
N PRO A 289 10.66 15.21 1.44
CA PRO A 289 12.01 15.04 1.94
C PRO A 289 12.05 15.07 3.48
N LEU A 290 13.12 14.53 4.07
CA LEU A 290 13.31 14.50 5.51
C LEU A 290 13.96 15.76 6.07
N GLU A 291 14.51 16.60 5.19
CA GLU A 291 15.18 17.86 5.54
C GLU A 291 14.82 18.95 4.53
N THR A 292 14.60 20.17 4.98
CA THR A 292 14.46 21.36 4.11
C THR A 292 15.07 22.57 4.79
N ASP A 293 15.66 23.46 4.00
CA ASP A 293 16.17 24.78 4.43
C ASP A 293 15.22 25.93 4.05
N SER A 294 14.01 25.63 3.62
CA SER A 294 12.99 26.58 3.12
C SER A 294 13.39 27.34 1.86
N ARG A 295 14.51 27.00 1.22
CA ARG A 295 14.98 27.61 -0.03
C ARG A 295 14.59 26.80 -1.25
N GLN A 296 14.64 25.49 -1.14
CA GLN A 296 14.37 24.55 -2.23
C GLN A 296 12.87 24.41 -2.50
N ALA A 297 12.48 24.57 -3.74
CA ALA A 297 11.12 24.29 -4.22
C ALA A 297 10.97 22.79 -4.54
N PHE A 298 11.07 21.94 -3.53
CA PHE A 298 11.17 20.47 -3.65
C PHE A 298 9.86 19.81 -4.09
N ASN A 299 8.72 20.41 -3.80
CA ASN A 299 7.41 19.79 -4.00
C ASN A 299 6.78 20.29 -5.32
N GLN A 300 7.24 19.75 -6.45
CA GLN A 300 6.78 20.13 -7.80
C GLN A 300 6.79 21.65 -8.03
N GLY A 301 7.92 22.29 -7.73
CA GLY A 301 8.11 23.73 -7.90
C GLY A 301 7.61 24.58 -6.72
N VAL A 302 7.16 23.99 -5.62
CA VAL A 302 6.73 24.69 -4.40
C VAL A 302 7.61 24.29 -3.20
N LYS A 303 7.77 25.20 -2.23
CA LYS A 303 8.59 24.97 -1.04
C LYS A 303 7.85 24.28 0.11
N GLY A 304 6.57 24.05 -0.01
CA GLY A 304 5.70 23.44 1.00
C GLY A 304 4.58 22.65 0.35
N ARG A 305 3.51 22.38 1.10
CA ARG A 305 2.34 21.69 0.55
C ARG A 305 1.60 22.53 -0.47
N SER A 306 1.19 21.92 -1.59
CA SER A 306 0.41 22.51 -2.67
C SER A 306 -1.06 22.11 -2.58
N PRO A 307 -2.02 22.98 -2.99
CA PRO A 307 -3.42 22.60 -3.05
C PRO A 307 -3.71 21.53 -4.12
N TRP A 308 -2.91 21.49 -5.18
CA TRP A 308 -3.05 20.55 -6.29
C TRP A 308 -1.76 20.43 -7.10
N PHE A 309 -1.70 19.47 -8.03
CA PHE A 309 -0.58 19.22 -8.94
C PHE A 309 -1.09 18.99 -10.36
N GLY A 310 -0.28 19.22 -11.38
CA GLY A 310 -0.58 18.90 -12.77
C GLY A 310 -0.82 17.38 -12.97
N THR A 311 -0.01 16.56 -12.25
CA THR A 311 -0.23 15.12 -12.12
C THR A 311 -0.59 14.83 -10.65
N ALA A 312 -1.88 14.67 -10.36
CA ALA A 312 -2.41 14.71 -9.00
C ALA A 312 -2.60 13.33 -8.36
N CYS A 313 -1.64 12.41 -8.54
CA CYS A 313 -1.72 11.05 -7.97
C CYS A 313 -1.66 11.05 -6.43
N CYS A 314 -0.83 11.86 -5.80
CA CYS A 314 -0.67 11.84 -4.35
C CYS A 314 -1.93 12.28 -3.57
N PRO A 315 -2.62 13.40 -3.90
CA PRO A 315 -3.89 13.74 -3.26
C PRO A 315 -4.96 12.65 -3.42
N SER A 316 -5.10 12.09 -4.62
CA SER A 316 -6.07 11.03 -4.89
C SER A 316 -5.73 9.72 -4.16
N ASN A 317 -4.46 9.36 -4.05
CA ASN A 317 -4.03 8.19 -3.29
C ASN A 317 -4.25 8.34 -1.77
N ILE A 318 -4.02 9.52 -1.21
CA ILE A 318 -4.36 9.81 0.19
C ILE A 318 -5.88 9.64 0.39
N ALA A 319 -6.68 10.26 -0.48
CA ALA A 319 -8.15 10.14 -0.44
C ALA A 319 -8.65 8.70 -0.64
N ARG A 320 -7.91 7.88 -1.38
CA ARG A 320 -8.18 6.45 -1.56
C ARG A 320 -7.84 5.62 -0.32
N LEU A 321 -6.68 5.87 0.31
CA LEU A 321 -6.19 5.04 1.41
C LEU A 321 -6.89 5.35 2.74
N ILE A 322 -7.01 6.62 3.12
CA ILE A 322 -7.52 6.99 4.46
C ILE A 322 -8.89 6.35 4.76
N PRO A 323 -9.89 6.35 3.87
CA PRO A 323 -11.17 5.68 4.11
C PRO A 323 -11.08 4.15 4.21
N GLN A 324 -9.99 3.53 3.74
CA GLN A 324 -9.79 2.08 3.84
C GLN A 324 -9.18 1.66 5.19
N ILE A 325 -8.51 2.57 5.92
CA ILE A 325 -7.85 2.25 7.20
C ILE A 325 -8.79 1.61 8.22
N PRO A 326 -10.04 2.07 8.41
CA PRO A 326 -10.97 1.38 9.32
C PRO A 326 -11.17 -0.10 8.98
N GLY A 327 -11.21 -0.46 7.70
CA GLY A 327 -11.29 -1.85 7.24
C GLY A 327 -10.00 -2.65 7.43
N MET A 328 -8.87 -1.99 7.70
CA MET A 328 -7.58 -2.63 7.97
C MET A 328 -7.29 -2.81 9.46
N MET A 329 -8.12 -2.27 10.36
CA MET A 329 -7.85 -2.30 11.80
C MET A 329 -8.01 -3.68 12.44
N TYR A 330 -8.81 -4.51 11.82
CA TYR A 330 -9.04 -5.88 12.27
C TYR A 330 -8.99 -6.85 11.09
N ALA A 331 -8.32 -7.98 11.30
CA ALA A 331 -8.46 -9.14 10.45
C ALA A 331 -9.04 -10.29 11.26
N TYR A 332 -9.73 -11.23 10.61
CA TYR A 332 -10.35 -12.34 11.32
C TYR A 332 -10.36 -13.61 10.47
N THR A 333 -10.42 -14.72 11.16
CA THR A 333 -10.69 -16.06 10.61
C THR A 333 -11.99 -16.60 11.20
N ASP A 334 -12.25 -17.87 11.07
CA ASP A 334 -13.41 -18.54 11.67
C ASP A 334 -13.49 -18.33 13.20
N ASP A 335 -12.34 -18.41 13.90
CA ASP A 335 -12.26 -18.40 15.37
C ASP A 335 -11.20 -17.42 15.93
N ASP A 336 -10.60 -16.55 15.10
CA ASP A 336 -9.54 -15.61 15.51
C ASP A 336 -9.87 -14.17 15.11
N ILE A 337 -9.49 -13.21 15.96
CA ILE A 337 -9.53 -11.77 15.68
C ILE A 337 -8.11 -11.20 15.88
N TYR A 338 -7.57 -10.54 14.86
CA TYR A 338 -6.29 -9.86 14.89
C TYR A 338 -6.51 -8.35 14.95
N CYS A 339 -6.01 -7.69 16.00
CA CYS A 339 -6.00 -6.24 16.12
C CYS A 339 -4.69 -5.72 15.51
N THR A 340 -4.77 -5.09 14.35
CA THR A 340 -3.62 -4.66 13.55
C THR A 340 -3.22 -3.22 13.83
N PHE A 341 -4.18 -2.27 13.74
CA PHE A 341 -3.97 -0.86 14.05
C PHE A 341 -4.73 -0.46 15.32
N TYR A 342 -4.20 0.53 16.04
CA TYR A 342 -4.81 1.04 17.24
C TYR A 342 -5.37 2.45 17.02
N ALA A 343 -6.68 2.59 17.19
CA ALA A 343 -7.41 3.86 17.21
C ALA A 343 -8.79 3.66 17.84
N GLY A 344 -9.46 4.71 18.23
CA GLY A 344 -10.84 4.63 18.76
C GLY A 344 -11.79 4.07 17.69
N THR A 345 -12.39 2.89 17.95
CA THR A 345 -13.33 2.24 17.03
C THR A 345 -14.41 1.44 17.75
N SER A 346 -15.49 1.16 17.03
CA SER A 346 -16.50 0.17 17.41
C SER A 346 -16.96 -0.58 16.16
N THR A 347 -16.95 -1.90 16.23
CA THR A 347 -17.28 -2.76 15.07
C THR A 347 -17.95 -4.05 15.51
N VAL A 348 -18.52 -4.76 14.54
CA VAL A 348 -19.09 -6.11 14.71
C VAL A 348 -18.38 -7.06 13.77
N ILE A 349 -17.66 -8.03 14.31
CA ILE A 349 -16.86 -9.01 13.56
C ILE A 349 -17.65 -10.32 13.46
N PRO A 350 -17.92 -10.82 12.24
CA PRO A 350 -18.58 -12.10 12.04
C PRO A 350 -17.57 -13.24 12.20
N LEU A 351 -17.71 -14.05 13.23
CA LEU A 351 -16.98 -15.30 13.38
C LEU A 351 -17.90 -16.49 13.02
N LYS A 352 -17.34 -17.68 12.86
CA LYS A 352 -18.11 -18.89 12.51
C LYS A 352 -19.22 -19.21 13.51
N LYS A 353 -19.01 -18.93 14.79
CA LYS A 353 -19.93 -19.27 15.89
C LYS A 353 -20.79 -18.07 16.37
N GLY A 354 -20.90 -17.05 15.56
CA GLY A 354 -21.69 -15.84 15.91
C GLY A 354 -20.87 -14.55 15.82
N LYS A 355 -21.54 -13.41 15.98
CA LYS A 355 -20.92 -12.11 15.87
C LYS A 355 -20.29 -11.67 17.19
N VAL A 356 -19.24 -10.86 17.11
CA VAL A 356 -18.59 -10.25 18.25
C VAL A 356 -18.59 -8.74 18.07
N SER A 357 -19.27 -8.03 18.98
CA SER A 357 -19.09 -6.57 19.10
C SER A 357 -17.79 -6.31 19.82
N LEU A 358 -16.93 -5.52 19.20
CA LEU A 358 -15.62 -5.13 19.71
C LEU A 358 -15.50 -3.60 19.66
N SER A 359 -15.25 -2.97 20.79
CA SER A 359 -14.88 -1.57 20.87
C SER A 359 -13.44 -1.41 21.31
N GLN A 360 -12.77 -0.41 20.75
CA GLN A 360 -11.42 -0.02 21.10
C GLN A 360 -11.41 1.45 21.49
N GLN A 361 -10.91 1.77 22.68
CA GLN A 361 -10.80 3.12 23.22
C GLN A 361 -9.35 3.43 23.50
N THR A 362 -8.82 4.50 22.91
CA THR A 362 -7.42 4.89 23.04
C THR A 362 -7.19 6.31 22.51
N GLU A 363 -6.14 6.97 23.03
CA GLU A 363 -5.54 8.18 22.48
C GLU A 363 -4.28 7.87 21.62
N TYR A 364 -4.08 6.60 21.24
CA TYR A 364 -2.97 6.19 20.38
C TYR A 364 -3.01 6.94 19.03
N PRO A 365 -1.88 7.45 18.51
CA PRO A 365 -0.49 7.18 18.89
C PRO A 365 0.09 8.12 19.95
N PHE A 366 -0.69 8.96 20.61
CA PHE A 366 -0.23 9.90 21.63
C PHE A 366 -0.34 9.34 23.05
N GLY A 367 -1.35 8.50 23.32
CA GLY A 367 -1.58 7.78 24.56
C GLY A 367 -1.06 6.34 24.52
N GLU A 368 -0.65 5.83 25.66
CA GLU A 368 0.01 4.53 25.83
C GLU A 368 -0.95 3.37 26.09
N THR A 369 -2.22 3.65 26.38
CA THR A 369 -3.20 2.65 26.80
C THR A 369 -4.25 2.42 25.72
N ILE A 370 -4.48 1.16 25.39
CA ILE A 370 -5.53 0.70 24.49
C ILE A 370 -6.48 -0.21 25.29
N ARG A 371 -7.77 0.15 25.34
CA ARG A 371 -8.80 -0.61 26.05
C ARG A 371 -9.78 -1.22 25.05
N PHE A 372 -10.02 -2.49 25.21
CA PHE A 372 -10.99 -3.24 24.44
C PHE A 372 -12.15 -3.65 25.34
N GLU A 373 -13.38 -3.49 24.84
CA GLU A 373 -14.57 -4.11 25.43
C GLU A 373 -15.13 -5.12 24.42
N ILE A 374 -15.40 -6.33 24.90
CA ILE A 374 -15.72 -7.49 24.09
C ILE A 374 -17.13 -7.98 24.47
N SER A 375 -18.00 -8.10 23.46
CA SER A 375 -19.38 -8.56 23.68
C SER A 375 -19.80 -9.54 22.58
N PRO A 376 -19.65 -10.86 22.82
CA PRO A 376 -20.16 -11.88 21.92
C PRO A 376 -21.68 -11.86 21.84
N GLU A 377 -22.23 -12.08 20.63
CA GLU A 377 -23.65 -12.33 20.42
C GLU A 377 -24.08 -13.57 21.23
N GLY A 378 -25.29 -13.53 21.85
CA GLY A 378 -25.74 -14.58 22.76
C GLY A 378 -25.07 -14.56 24.15
N GLY A 379 -24.24 -13.57 24.46
CA GLY A 379 -23.66 -13.31 25.78
C GLY A 379 -22.34 -14.00 26.07
N SER A 380 -21.95 -15.05 25.31
CA SER A 380 -20.64 -15.70 25.44
C SER A 380 -20.20 -16.36 24.13
N GLY A 381 -18.87 -16.45 23.91
CA GLY A 381 -18.28 -17.09 22.72
C GLY A 381 -16.80 -17.43 22.92
N ARG A 382 -16.36 -18.57 22.41
CA ARG A 382 -14.94 -18.98 22.47
C ARG A 382 -14.23 -18.60 21.17
N PHE A 383 -13.20 -17.76 21.29
CA PHE A 383 -12.32 -17.35 20.18
C PHE A 383 -10.98 -16.82 20.73
N ALA A 384 -9.99 -16.64 19.83
CA ALA A 384 -8.72 -16.03 20.16
C ALA A 384 -8.70 -14.56 19.73
N LEU A 385 -8.21 -13.69 20.61
CA LEU A 385 -7.93 -12.29 20.33
C LEU A 385 -6.40 -12.12 20.28
N HIS A 386 -5.90 -11.70 19.12
CA HIS A 386 -4.49 -11.44 18.85
C HIS A 386 -4.24 -9.93 18.87
N LEU A 387 -3.44 -9.46 19.82
CA LEU A 387 -3.11 -8.06 19.99
C LEU A 387 -1.67 -7.83 19.54
N ARG A 388 -1.46 -6.90 18.62
CA ARG A 388 -0.14 -6.57 18.10
C ARG A 388 0.73 -5.92 19.16
N ILE A 389 1.94 -6.40 19.30
CA ILE A 389 3.01 -5.75 20.09
C ILE A 389 3.99 -5.13 19.11
N PRO A 390 3.94 -3.81 18.88
CA PRO A 390 4.75 -3.16 17.87
C PRO A 390 6.26 -3.31 18.10
N THR A 391 7.02 -3.44 17.02
CA THR A 391 8.50 -3.55 17.06
C THR A 391 9.13 -2.41 17.86
N TRP A 392 8.60 -1.20 17.76
CA TRP A 392 9.13 -0.04 18.49
C TRP A 392 9.06 -0.16 20.03
N THR A 393 8.29 -1.09 20.60
CA THR A 393 8.31 -1.37 22.06
C THR A 393 9.57 -2.12 22.48
N GLY A 394 10.25 -2.76 21.55
CA GLY A 394 11.46 -3.56 21.76
C GLY A 394 12.76 -2.77 21.64
N THR A 395 13.70 -3.33 20.87
CA THR A 395 15.08 -2.84 20.75
C THR A 395 15.33 -2.00 19.48
N GLN A 396 14.34 -1.83 18.63
CA GLN A 396 14.44 -1.07 17.37
C GLN A 396 13.11 -0.44 17.00
N PHE A 397 13.14 0.61 16.18
CA PHE A 397 11.96 1.39 15.84
C PHE A 397 11.06 0.67 14.83
N VAL A 398 11.65 0.10 13.78
CA VAL A 398 10.96 -0.64 12.70
C VAL A 398 11.62 -2.02 12.53
N PRO A 399 10.94 -2.99 11.95
CA PRO A 399 11.56 -4.24 11.54
C PRO A 399 12.74 -4.00 10.59
N GLY A 400 13.72 -4.93 10.60
CA GLY A 400 14.90 -4.85 9.76
C GLY A 400 16.14 -4.38 10.52
N ARG A 401 17.26 -4.19 9.79
CA ARG A 401 18.56 -3.87 10.39
C ARG A 401 19.01 -2.43 10.19
N LEU A 402 18.26 -1.67 9.37
CA LEU A 402 18.69 -0.35 8.89
C LEU A 402 18.78 0.68 10.01
N TYR A 403 17.88 0.59 11.00
CA TYR A 403 17.81 1.54 12.12
C TYR A 403 17.89 0.82 13.46
N SER A 404 18.56 1.45 14.43
CA SER A 404 18.67 0.97 15.80
C SER A 404 18.57 2.11 16.81
N TYR A 405 18.11 1.82 18.03
CA TYR A 405 18.10 2.80 19.10
C TYR A 405 19.52 3.15 19.55
N ALA A 406 19.76 4.43 19.80
CA ALA A 406 20.99 4.94 20.39
C ALA A 406 20.84 4.95 21.93
N GLY A 407 21.05 3.82 22.57
CA GLY A 407 20.90 3.65 24.01
C GLY A 407 19.93 2.52 24.36
N ASP A 408 20.02 2.08 25.63
CA ASP A 408 19.14 1.03 26.15
C ASP A 408 17.92 1.67 26.82
N SER A 409 16.76 1.55 26.19
CA SER A 409 15.50 2.11 26.71
C SER A 409 14.33 1.16 26.45
N ARG A 410 14.46 -0.10 26.91
CA ARG A 410 13.36 -1.06 26.83
C ARG A 410 12.20 -0.59 27.70
N ALA A 411 11.01 -0.52 27.11
CA ALA A 411 9.77 -0.28 27.82
C ALA A 411 8.93 -1.55 27.77
N ALA A 412 8.71 -2.17 28.92
CA ALA A 412 7.92 -3.39 29.01
C ALA A 412 6.44 -3.06 28.78
N TRP A 413 5.84 -3.66 27.75
CA TRP A 413 4.40 -3.62 27.56
C TRP A 413 3.69 -4.46 28.63
N GLN A 414 2.42 -4.18 28.89
CA GLN A 414 1.59 -4.91 29.85
C GLN A 414 0.26 -5.27 29.24
N LEU A 415 -0.24 -6.45 29.56
CA LEU A 415 -1.55 -6.94 29.16
C LEU A 415 -2.38 -7.28 30.39
N LEU A 416 -3.58 -6.70 30.50
CA LEU A 416 -4.52 -7.04 31.55
C LEU A 416 -5.82 -7.57 30.92
N VAL A 417 -6.37 -8.64 31.48
CA VAL A 417 -7.65 -9.22 31.11
C VAL A 417 -8.57 -9.17 32.32
N ASN A 418 -9.62 -8.38 32.24
CA ASN A 418 -10.53 -8.11 33.40
C ASN A 418 -9.80 -7.60 34.65
N GLY A 419 -8.71 -6.84 34.46
CA GLY A 419 -7.90 -6.28 35.53
C GLY A 419 -6.80 -7.20 36.07
N GLU A 420 -6.74 -8.45 35.63
CA GLU A 420 -5.69 -9.39 35.99
C GLU A 420 -4.56 -9.39 34.96
N GLU A 421 -3.28 -9.43 35.40
CA GLU A 421 -2.16 -9.45 34.51
C GLU A 421 -2.06 -10.76 33.73
N GLY A 422 -2.07 -10.66 32.41
CA GLY A 422 -1.89 -11.77 31.49
C GLY A 422 -0.41 -12.03 31.20
N LYS A 423 0.01 -13.29 31.37
CA LYS A 423 1.35 -13.72 30.95
C LYS A 423 1.25 -14.31 29.55
N ALA A 424 1.79 -13.61 28.55
CA ALA A 424 1.83 -14.09 27.17
C ALA A 424 3.15 -13.69 26.52
N VAL A 425 3.66 -14.54 25.64
CA VAL A 425 4.85 -14.27 24.83
C VAL A 425 4.37 -13.98 23.42
N PRO A 426 4.82 -12.88 22.78
CA PRO A 426 4.45 -12.59 21.41
C PRO A 426 4.95 -13.67 20.45
N GLU A 427 4.06 -14.15 19.59
CA GLU A 427 4.38 -14.99 18.45
C GLU A 427 4.07 -14.21 17.18
N LYS A 428 5.01 -14.15 16.24
CA LYS A 428 4.90 -13.28 15.05
C LYS A 428 4.44 -11.84 15.36
N GLY A 429 4.89 -11.32 16.52
CA GLY A 429 4.55 -9.99 17.00
C GLY A 429 3.14 -9.82 17.56
N PHE A 430 2.38 -10.89 17.80
CA PHE A 430 1.06 -10.85 18.45
C PHE A 430 1.08 -11.59 19.79
N VAL A 431 0.48 -10.99 20.81
CA VAL A 431 0.08 -11.72 22.03
C VAL A 431 -1.33 -12.25 21.85
N THR A 432 -1.54 -13.51 22.22
CA THR A 432 -2.81 -14.20 22.00
C THR A 432 -3.53 -14.46 23.32
N VAL A 433 -4.79 -14.04 23.40
CA VAL A 433 -5.69 -14.36 24.52
C VAL A 433 -6.82 -15.25 23.99
N SER A 434 -6.72 -16.55 24.23
CA SER A 434 -7.73 -17.52 23.85
C SER A 434 -8.55 -17.97 25.07
N ARG A 435 -9.85 -17.65 25.06
CA ARG A 435 -10.78 -17.98 26.15
C ARG A 435 -12.22 -17.99 25.69
N THR A 436 -13.13 -18.41 26.57
CA THR A 436 -14.56 -18.15 26.43
C THR A 436 -14.82 -16.74 26.94
N TRP A 437 -15.09 -15.82 26.01
CA TRP A 437 -15.41 -14.43 26.30
C TRP A 437 -16.87 -14.31 26.73
N LYS A 438 -17.12 -13.36 27.61
CA LYS A 438 -18.48 -12.96 28.08
C LYS A 438 -18.75 -11.52 27.70
N ARG A 439 -20.02 -11.15 27.66
CA ARG A 439 -20.43 -9.76 27.44
C ARG A 439 -19.80 -8.85 28.48
N GLY A 440 -19.12 -7.79 28.02
CA GLY A 440 -18.47 -6.78 28.87
C GLY A 440 -17.08 -7.18 29.39
N ASP A 441 -16.51 -8.33 28.92
CA ASP A 441 -15.11 -8.63 29.19
C ASP A 441 -14.22 -7.51 28.64
N ARG A 442 -13.15 -7.19 29.37
CA ARG A 442 -12.24 -6.09 29.04
C ARG A 442 -10.81 -6.59 28.88
N VAL A 443 -10.12 -6.01 27.92
CA VAL A 443 -8.70 -6.17 27.73
C VAL A 443 -8.06 -4.79 27.74
N GLU A 444 -6.98 -4.63 28.48
CA GLU A 444 -6.15 -3.42 28.47
C GLU A 444 -4.74 -3.77 28.06
N LEU A 445 -4.27 -3.15 26.99
CA LEU A 445 -2.89 -3.23 26.52
C LEU A 445 -2.21 -1.89 26.81
N ARG A 446 -1.10 -1.92 27.52
CA ARG A 446 -0.26 -0.73 27.80
C ARG A 446 1.05 -0.84 27.03
N LEU A 447 1.33 0.16 26.20
CA LEU A 447 2.52 0.27 25.36
C LEU A 447 3.28 1.54 25.74
N PRO A 448 4.18 1.51 26.73
CA PRO A 448 4.92 2.71 27.15
C PRO A 448 5.73 3.30 25.98
N MET A 449 5.68 4.61 25.83
CA MET A 449 6.24 5.36 24.70
C MET A 449 7.32 6.37 25.17
N PRO A 450 8.48 5.92 25.69
CA PRO A 450 9.57 6.83 26.00
C PRO A 450 10.08 7.50 24.71
N VAL A 451 10.59 8.72 24.85
CA VAL A 451 11.35 9.36 23.77
C VAL A 451 12.63 8.57 23.52
N ARG A 452 12.87 8.24 22.26
CA ARG A 452 14.03 7.45 21.83
C ARG A 452 14.77 8.12 20.70
N PHE A 453 16.08 7.90 20.67
CA PHE A 453 16.95 8.35 19.58
C PHE A 453 17.31 7.16 18.69
N ASN A 454 17.22 7.36 17.39
CA ASN A 454 17.57 6.35 16.40
C ASN A 454 18.81 6.76 15.62
N ARG A 455 19.60 5.79 15.23
CA ARG A 455 20.71 5.91 14.28
C ARG A 455 20.51 4.94 13.13
N ALA A 456 20.90 5.35 11.93
CA ALA A 456 21.00 4.46 10.79
C ALA A 456 22.31 3.67 10.82
N LEU A 457 22.37 2.60 10.02
CA LEU A 457 23.63 1.89 9.75
C LEU A 457 24.67 2.85 9.15
N PRO A 458 26.00 2.65 9.43
CA PRO A 458 27.06 3.50 8.88
C PRO A 458 27.12 3.59 7.35
N GLN A 459 26.51 2.62 6.65
CA GLN A 459 26.39 2.58 5.19
C GLN A 459 25.47 3.69 4.66
N VAL A 460 24.55 4.20 5.47
CA VAL A 460 23.71 5.36 5.12
C VAL A 460 24.53 6.63 5.35
N GLU A 461 25.24 7.07 4.33
CA GLU A 461 26.17 8.20 4.42
C GLU A 461 25.51 9.51 4.85
N ALA A 462 24.28 9.75 4.38
CA ALA A 462 23.53 10.97 4.70
C ALA A 462 23.19 11.10 6.19
N ASP A 463 23.17 9.99 6.93
CA ASP A 463 22.79 9.97 8.36
C ASP A 463 24.00 9.83 9.29
N ARG A 464 25.23 9.84 8.78
CA ARG A 464 26.42 9.77 9.62
C ARG A 464 26.49 10.94 10.61
N GLY A 465 26.59 10.64 11.89
CA GLY A 465 26.63 11.65 12.96
C GLY A 465 25.28 12.31 13.26
N ARG A 466 24.19 11.80 12.67
CA ARG A 466 22.83 12.30 12.90
C ARG A 466 22.02 11.34 13.77
N LEU A 467 21.00 11.87 14.43
CA LEU A 467 20.02 11.12 15.21
C LEU A 467 18.61 11.55 14.79
N CYS A 468 17.70 10.59 14.80
CA CYS A 468 16.27 10.84 14.64
C CYS A 468 15.56 10.58 15.97
N VAL A 469 14.62 11.47 16.33
CA VAL A 469 13.81 11.36 17.54
C VAL A 469 12.51 10.65 17.23
N THR A 470 12.17 9.63 18.03
CA THR A 470 10.89 8.92 17.95
C THR A 470 10.21 8.80 19.31
N ARG A 471 8.88 8.70 19.30
CA ARG A 471 8.06 8.33 20.46
C ARG A 471 6.90 7.46 19.99
N GLY A 472 6.79 6.24 20.50
CA GLY A 472 5.87 5.27 19.93
C GLY A 472 6.14 5.08 18.43
N PRO A 473 5.11 5.06 17.56
CA PRO A 473 5.28 4.93 16.12
C PRO A 473 5.65 6.24 15.41
N LEU A 474 5.73 7.37 16.13
CA LEU A 474 5.91 8.70 15.55
C LEU A 474 7.38 9.09 15.41
N VAL A 475 7.72 9.62 14.26
CA VAL A 475 8.99 10.29 13.96
C VAL A 475 8.79 11.79 14.13
N TYR A 476 9.65 12.43 14.90
CA TYR A 476 9.60 13.87 15.16
C TYR A 476 10.62 14.60 14.29
N CYS A 477 10.24 15.76 13.77
CA CYS A 477 11.16 16.67 13.11
C CYS A 477 11.50 17.87 14.04
N ALA A 478 12.70 18.43 13.88
CA ALA A 478 13.08 19.69 14.49
C ALA A 478 12.74 20.82 13.49
N GLU A 479 11.99 21.82 13.96
CA GLU A 479 11.66 23.00 13.17
C GLU A 479 12.38 24.22 13.77
N ALA A 480 12.98 25.05 12.91
CA ALA A 480 13.48 26.35 13.32
C ALA A 480 12.31 27.30 13.52
N VAL A 481 12.26 27.97 14.68
CA VAL A 481 11.26 28.98 15.04
C VAL A 481 11.75 30.37 14.63
#